data_9ea2857c32d16ecdcdd8fcd1a88cf9f0
#
_entry.id   9ea2857c32d16ecdcdd8fcd1a88cf9f0
#
_cell.length_a   1.000
_cell.length_b   1.000
_cell.length_c   1.000
_cell.angle_alpha   90.00
_cell.angle_beta   90.00
_cell.angle_gamma   90.00
#
_symmetry.space_group_name_H-M   'P 1'
#
loop_
_entity.id
_entity.type
_entity.pdbx_description
1 polymer ?
#
loop_
_entity_poly.entity_id
_entity_poly.type
_entity_poly.pdbx_seq_one_letter_code
_entity_poly.pdbx_strand_id
1 'polypeptide(L)'
;SSSSNATSLVFKTGASEAATAKVKITSAGHLVPNADDTYDLGTGSLQWRNIYTGDLNLSNMSKTKGNKVDGTKGNWTVQEGDKDLYLINNNSGKKYKFNLTEI
;
A
#
# COMPACT_ATOMS: atom_id res chain seq x y z
N SER A 1 12.33 7.29 34.06
CA SER A 1 11.43 7.14 32.97
C SER A 1 11.90 6.04 32.03
N SER A 2 10.99 5.48 31.38
CA SER A 2 11.28 4.48 30.39
C SER A 2 11.96 5.13 29.19
N SER A 3 12.97 4.48 28.64
CA SER A 3 13.55 4.88 27.37
C SER A 3 12.64 4.58 26.19
N SER A 4 11.56 3.85 26.40
CA SER A 4 10.61 3.52 25.34
C SER A 4 9.33 4.35 25.50
N ASN A 5 9.41 5.60 25.07
CA ASN A 5 8.24 6.47 24.99
C ASN A 5 7.59 6.37 23.61
N ALA A 6 7.58 5.17 23.04
CA ALA A 6 6.98 4.93 21.74
C ALA A 6 5.47 5.09 21.84
N THR A 7 4.90 5.92 20.97
CA THR A 7 3.46 6.19 20.92
C THR A 7 2.95 5.98 19.51
N SER A 8 1.64 5.87 19.39
CA SER A 8 0.96 5.82 18.08
C SER A 8 -0.30 6.67 18.15
N LEU A 9 -0.73 7.15 16.98
CA LEU A 9 -2.02 7.83 16.81
C LEU A 9 -2.98 6.86 16.14
N VAL A 10 -4.13 6.64 16.78
CA VAL A 10 -5.11 5.65 16.32
C VAL A 10 -6.43 6.34 15.98
N PHE A 11 -6.96 6.04 14.81
CA PHE A 11 -8.27 6.50 14.35
C PHE A 11 -9.27 5.36 14.52
N LYS A 12 -10.33 5.62 15.29
CA LYS A 12 -11.37 4.65 15.59
C LYS A 12 -12.69 5.12 15.02
N THR A 13 -13.41 4.24 14.38
CA THR A 13 -14.76 4.51 13.87
C THR A 13 -15.64 3.27 14.06
N GLY A 14 -16.95 3.49 14.03
CA GLY A 14 -17.95 2.43 14.10
C GLY A 14 -19.23 2.90 13.45
N ALA A 15 -20.04 1.96 12.96
CA ALA A 15 -21.34 2.29 12.37
C ALA A 15 -22.42 2.40 13.45
N SER A 16 -22.78 1.28 14.07
CA SER A 16 -23.80 1.23 15.12
C SER A 16 -23.25 0.59 16.40
N GLU A 17 -22.04 0.07 16.34
CA GLU A 17 -21.31 -0.53 17.46
C GLU A 17 -20.31 0.46 18.06
N ALA A 18 -19.65 0.07 19.12
CA ALA A 18 -18.54 0.85 19.68
C ALA A 18 -17.43 1.04 18.62
N ALA A 19 -16.83 2.24 18.61
CA ALA A 19 -15.75 2.55 17.67
C ALA A 19 -14.56 1.61 17.87
N THR A 20 -14.04 1.05 16.77
CA THR A 20 -12.86 0.20 16.76
C THR A 20 -11.78 0.82 15.91
N ALA A 21 -10.52 0.47 16.19
CA ALA A 21 -9.38 0.99 15.45
C ALA A 21 -9.44 0.56 13.99
N LYS A 22 -9.30 1.52 13.07
CA LYS A 22 -9.31 1.29 11.63
C LYS A 22 -7.96 1.62 10.99
N VAL A 23 -7.39 2.73 11.38
CA VAL A 23 -6.13 3.27 10.82
C VAL A 23 -5.31 3.82 11.96
N LYS A 24 -4.00 3.74 11.86
CA LYS A 24 -3.09 4.32 12.86
C LYS A 24 -1.81 4.85 12.22
N ILE A 25 -1.19 5.80 12.91
CA ILE A 25 0.19 6.21 12.64
C ILE A 25 1.05 5.55 13.72
N THR A 26 1.98 4.71 13.31
CA THR A 26 2.85 3.97 14.23
C THR A 26 3.92 4.88 14.85
N SER A 27 4.59 4.41 15.89
CA SER A 27 5.68 5.17 16.52
C SER A 27 6.83 5.43 15.53
N ALA A 28 6.99 4.60 14.51
CA ALA A 28 7.97 4.80 13.45
C ALA A 28 7.51 5.81 12.39
N GLY A 29 6.27 6.28 12.45
CA GLY A 29 5.73 7.27 11.53
C GLY A 29 5.01 6.71 10.31
N HIS A 30 4.73 5.43 10.28
CA HIS A 30 3.99 4.82 9.17
C HIS A 30 2.48 4.95 9.38
N LEU A 31 1.76 5.37 8.34
CA LEU A 31 0.30 5.35 8.32
C LEU A 31 -0.14 3.98 7.80
N VAL A 32 -0.76 3.19 8.66
CA VAL A 32 -1.12 1.80 8.33
C VAL A 32 -2.58 1.51 8.70
N PRO A 33 -3.24 0.61 7.96
CA PRO A 33 -4.54 0.11 8.38
C PRO A 33 -4.38 -0.81 9.59
N ASN A 34 -5.42 -0.92 10.39
CA ASN A 34 -5.39 -1.78 11.58
C ASN A 34 -5.54 -3.27 11.26
N ALA A 35 -5.90 -3.60 10.02
CA ALA A 35 -6.00 -4.98 9.55
C ALA A 35 -5.52 -5.06 8.10
N ASP A 36 -4.76 -6.11 7.79
CA ASP A 36 -4.22 -6.32 6.45
C ASP A 36 -5.36 -6.55 5.44
N ASP A 37 -5.24 -5.94 4.26
CA ASP A 37 -6.13 -6.16 3.12
C ASP A 37 -7.63 -6.04 3.46
N THR A 38 -7.98 -5.06 4.28
CA THR A 38 -9.35 -4.90 4.80
C THR A 38 -9.95 -3.55 4.45
N TYR A 39 -9.16 -2.47 4.50
CA TYR A 39 -9.66 -1.11 4.32
C TYR A 39 -9.03 -0.45 3.10
N ASP A 40 -9.81 0.38 2.43
CA ASP A 40 -9.37 1.12 1.25
C ASP A 40 -8.84 2.51 1.61
N LEU A 41 -7.98 3.04 0.77
CA LEU A 41 -7.60 4.46 0.78
C LEU A 41 -8.46 5.17 -0.27
N GLY A 42 -9.49 5.86 0.20
CA GLY A 42 -10.50 6.47 -0.66
C GLY A 42 -11.61 5.49 -1.02
N THR A 43 -12.57 5.95 -1.79
CA THR A 43 -13.70 5.16 -2.31
C THR A 43 -13.94 5.52 -3.78
N GLY A 44 -14.83 4.79 -4.46
CA GLY A 44 -15.18 5.09 -5.84
C GLY A 44 -15.76 6.49 -6.04
N SER A 45 -16.44 7.05 -5.03
CA SER A 45 -17.05 8.37 -5.09
C SER A 45 -16.28 9.45 -4.33
N LEU A 46 -15.33 9.08 -3.48
CA LEU A 46 -14.50 10.01 -2.71
C LEU A 46 -13.03 9.64 -2.94
N GLN A 47 -12.46 10.23 -3.97
CA GLN A 47 -11.13 9.92 -4.45
C GLN A 47 -10.13 10.98 -4.02
N TRP A 48 -8.90 10.57 -3.73
CA TRP A 48 -7.79 11.50 -3.56
C TRP A 48 -7.50 12.16 -4.90
N ARG A 49 -7.27 13.47 -4.89
CA ARG A 49 -6.95 14.22 -6.11
C ARG A 49 -5.63 13.73 -6.74
N ASN A 50 -4.60 13.56 -5.92
CA ASN A 50 -3.29 13.08 -6.32
C ASN A 50 -2.67 12.25 -5.20
N ILE A 51 -1.80 11.34 -5.55
CA ILE A 51 -0.93 10.62 -4.62
C ILE A 51 0.51 10.98 -4.98
N TYR A 52 1.25 11.52 -4.02
CA TYR A 52 2.66 11.86 -4.18
C TYR A 52 3.49 10.80 -3.45
N THR A 53 4.16 9.95 -4.21
CA THR A 53 4.98 8.88 -3.66
C THR A 53 6.17 8.62 -4.58
N GLY A 54 7.28 8.14 -4.03
CA GLY A 54 8.42 7.68 -4.82
C GLY A 54 8.15 6.31 -5.41
N ASP A 55 8.14 5.29 -4.56
CA ASP A 55 7.87 3.92 -4.99
C ASP A 55 6.42 3.55 -4.77
N LEU A 56 5.87 2.73 -5.66
CA LEU A 56 4.57 2.11 -5.47
C LEU A 56 4.78 0.59 -5.38
N ASN A 57 4.50 0.02 -4.21
CA ASN A 57 4.67 -1.40 -3.97
C ASN A 57 3.34 -2.12 -4.03
N LEU A 58 3.27 -3.16 -4.85
CA LEU A 58 2.09 -3.98 -5.07
C LEU A 58 2.41 -5.43 -4.70
N SER A 59 1.68 -5.99 -3.74
CA SER A 59 1.91 -7.36 -3.31
C SER A 59 0.62 -8.01 -2.86
N ASN A 60 0.44 -9.27 -3.22
CA ASN A 60 -0.61 -10.12 -2.68
C ASN A 60 -0.03 -11.38 -2.02
N MET A 61 1.25 -11.32 -1.63
CA MET A 61 1.94 -12.48 -1.04
C MET A 61 1.30 -12.93 0.27
N SER A 62 0.76 -11.98 1.07
CA SER A 62 0.13 -12.28 2.36
C SER A 62 -1.33 -12.72 2.23
N LYS A 63 -1.93 -12.63 1.04
CA LYS A 63 -3.35 -12.94 0.83
C LYS A 63 -3.55 -14.44 0.63
N THR A 64 -4.75 -14.93 0.95
CA THR A 64 -5.09 -16.35 0.76
C THR A 64 -5.25 -16.69 -0.71
N LYS A 65 -5.71 -15.74 -1.53
CA LYS A 65 -5.94 -15.94 -2.97
C LYS A 65 -5.00 -15.08 -3.80
N GLY A 66 -4.63 -15.58 -4.97
CA GLY A 66 -3.90 -14.84 -5.97
C GLY A 66 -4.75 -13.80 -6.68
N ASN A 67 -4.19 -13.20 -7.73
CA ASN A 67 -4.88 -12.19 -8.52
C ASN A 67 -6.05 -12.80 -9.33
N LYS A 68 -6.90 -11.94 -9.88
CA LYS A 68 -8.12 -12.37 -10.57
C LYS A 68 -7.90 -12.74 -12.05
N VAL A 69 -6.69 -12.64 -12.56
CA VAL A 69 -6.38 -12.91 -13.97
C VAL A 69 -5.88 -14.34 -14.14
N ASP A 70 -4.82 -14.69 -13.42
CA ASP A 70 -4.21 -16.02 -13.54
C ASP A 70 -4.07 -16.74 -12.19
N GLY A 71 -4.55 -16.14 -11.10
CA GLY A 71 -4.56 -16.76 -9.78
C GLY A 71 -3.21 -16.80 -9.08
N THR A 72 -2.18 -16.19 -9.64
CA THR A 72 -0.85 -16.22 -9.04
C THR A 72 -0.65 -15.10 -8.03
N LYS A 73 0.41 -15.23 -7.23
CA LYS A 73 0.84 -14.23 -6.25
C LYS A 73 2.12 -13.56 -6.71
N GLY A 74 2.24 -12.28 -6.46
CA GLY A 74 3.40 -11.51 -6.87
C GLY A 74 3.77 -10.43 -5.88
N ASN A 75 4.96 -9.88 -6.09
CA ASN A 75 5.50 -8.78 -5.32
C ASN A 75 6.28 -7.88 -6.26
N TRP A 76 5.75 -6.69 -6.52
CA TRP A 76 6.28 -5.78 -7.52
C TRP A 76 6.44 -4.37 -6.97
N THR A 77 7.44 -3.66 -7.51
CA THR A 77 7.63 -2.23 -7.26
C THR A 77 7.59 -1.47 -8.59
N VAL A 78 6.82 -0.39 -8.63
CA VAL A 78 6.82 0.57 -9.72
C VAL A 78 7.73 1.72 -9.32
N GLN A 79 8.73 2.04 -10.17
CA GLN A 79 9.67 3.13 -9.91
C GLN A 79 9.83 4.02 -11.12
N GLU A 80 10.10 5.31 -10.88
CA GLU A 80 10.43 6.28 -11.90
C GLU A 80 11.94 6.33 -12.15
N GLY A 81 12.32 6.46 -13.43
CA GLY A 81 13.68 6.82 -13.83
C GLY A 81 13.68 8.17 -14.52
N ASP A 82 14.84 8.58 -14.99
CA ASP A 82 14.98 9.85 -15.72
C ASP A 82 14.15 9.88 -17.01
N LYS A 83 14.07 8.77 -17.72
CA LYS A 83 13.40 8.70 -19.03
C LYS A 83 12.30 7.65 -19.11
N ASP A 84 12.29 6.68 -18.20
CA ASP A 84 11.39 5.56 -18.26
C ASP A 84 10.74 5.28 -16.91
N LEU A 85 9.60 4.59 -16.94
CA LEU A 85 9.00 3.98 -15.76
C LEU A 85 9.39 2.50 -15.74
N TYR A 86 9.71 2.00 -14.54
CA TYR A 86 10.21 0.64 -14.36
C TYR A 86 9.30 -0.18 -13.47
N LEU A 87 9.29 -1.50 -13.73
CA LEU A 87 8.69 -2.50 -12.88
C LEU A 87 9.78 -3.45 -12.39
N ILE A 88 9.82 -3.67 -11.08
CA ILE A 88 10.75 -4.63 -10.48
C ILE A 88 9.92 -5.78 -9.93
N ASN A 89 10.22 -7.00 -10.37
CA ASN A 89 9.68 -8.20 -9.76
C ASN A 89 10.55 -8.55 -8.55
N ASN A 90 10.03 -8.31 -7.35
CA ASN A 90 10.82 -8.49 -6.12
C ASN A 90 11.05 -9.98 -5.79
N ASN A 91 10.26 -10.89 -6.34
CA ASN A 91 10.47 -12.33 -6.15
C ASN A 91 11.62 -12.88 -6.99
N SER A 92 11.71 -12.45 -8.24
CA SER A 92 12.76 -12.92 -9.19
C SER A 92 13.97 -12.00 -9.24
N GLY A 93 13.81 -10.74 -8.83
CA GLY A 93 14.82 -9.70 -9.00
C GLY A 93 14.90 -9.15 -10.42
N LYS A 94 14.07 -9.62 -11.34
CA LYS A 94 14.07 -9.15 -12.73
C LYS A 94 13.43 -7.77 -12.82
N LYS A 95 13.97 -6.96 -13.73
CA LYS A 95 13.55 -5.57 -13.93
C LYS A 95 13.04 -5.38 -15.35
N TYR A 96 11.97 -4.63 -15.46
CA TYR A 96 11.31 -4.36 -16.73
C TYR A 96 11.04 -2.87 -16.86
N LYS A 97 10.87 -2.38 -18.07
CA LYS A 97 10.36 -1.02 -18.30
C LYS A 97 9.00 -1.09 -18.97
N PHE A 98 8.19 -0.06 -18.76
CA PHE A 98 6.94 0.08 -19.49
C PHE A 98 7.22 0.37 -20.96
N ASN A 99 6.48 -0.28 -21.85
CA ASN A 99 6.48 0.03 -23.28
C ASN A 99 5.56 1.24 -23.51
N LEU A 100 6.15 2.42 -23.68
CA LEU A 100 5.42 3.67 -23.79
C LEU A 100 5.54 4.23 -25.20
N THR A 101 4.46 4.83 -25.69
CA THR A 101 4.47 5.56 -26.96
C THR A 101 4.25 7.04 -26.70
N GLU A 102 5.17 7.85 -27.15
CA GLU A 102 5.05 9.31 -27.07
C GLU A 102 3.90 9.78 -27.99
N ILE A 103 3.08 10.65 -27.46
CA ILE A 103 1.94 11.21 -28.21
C ILE A 103 2.22 12.63 -28.71
#